data_a7af25f31f54d9a40ac051900f5d8149
#
_entry.id   a7af25f31f54d9a40ac051900f5d8149
#
_cell.length_a   1.000
_cell.length_b   1.000
_cell.length_c   1.000
_cell.angle_alpha   90.00
_cell.angle_beta   90.00
_cell.angle_gamma   90.00
#
_symmetry.space_group_name_H-M   'P 1'
#
loop_
_entity.id
_entity.type
_entity.pdbx_description
1 polymer ?
#
loop_
_entity_poly.entity_id
_entity_poly.type
_entity_poly.pdbx_seq_one_letter_code
_entity_poly.pdbx_strand_id
1 'polypeptide(L)'
;MTNAISITETPNELTTEIDLASPVEIVRLLRQCDAQIYNGWKSEPGLNDQEILERLTRLVEVVTHALKSRGRQRVVISGAGTSGRLAMFTARAFNRLLATRNEPQIFRYLMAGGKAALIKAQEGAEDNPHQGVSDLKTILSDIREGIYIGVTCGFSAPYIAGQLDWALTQPKMMSVLLGFNPVSLARQRPIENWDKTFLEVARAVESSPRGLVLNPLIGPEPITGSTRMKGGSATKWILEAAFAVAFARAFPMTRRSKGCLLGPLRGEKNTDTLRRLLWQYEIAREQTYQQRDAIAQLIVWGGDALLSRRSICYLGRDSFGLLGLIDASECPPTFGATFEDVRGFIEGGWPALLEDDEDLSSHGPQYRIRLTDFGKNTLPSVKSPDLIVGILEDGRGPEVLRLLKDSAAQGARTALLTYERPSGFAAKKSNTLVVTPHLEIHSLIPGVPSYAEFSTKLILNALTTGAHILAGKVYSNRMIDLRLSNSKLYYRILGILRILMGVDEPTADKCVRKSLFDTDSLTEAQSSARISALVERGASAEKLVPKALLLATGQFSHAQACEALRREPIVRKILETHLPKS
;
A
#
# COMPACT_ATOMS: atom_id res chain seq x y z
N MET A 1 -15.85 -22.89 -16.68
CA MET A 1 -15.77 -21.42 -16.79
C MET A 1 -14.42 -20.98 -16.25
N THR A 2 -13.54 -20.50 -17.11
CA THR A 2 -12.26 -19.92 -16.71
C THR A 2 -12.55 -18.69 -15.85
N ASN A 3 -12.19 -18.74 -14.56
CA ASN A 3 -12.30 -17.57 -13.68
C ASN A 3 -11.51 -16.42 -14.28
N ALA A 4 -12.18 -15.38 -14.73
CA ALA A 4 -11.53 -14.14 -15.18
C ALA A 4 -10.69 -13.57 -14.02
N ILE A 5 -9.38 -13.43 -14.24
CA ILE A 5 -8.45 -12.92 -13.24
C ILE A 5 -8.41 -11.40 -13.36
N SER A 6 -8.53 -10.69 -12.24
CA SER A 6 -8.35 -9.24 -12.18
C SER A 6 -6.97 -8.85 -12.75
N ILE A 7 -6.89 -7.75 -13.48
CA ILE A 7 -5.63 -7.20 -14.03
C ILE A 7 -4.61 -6.99 -12.90
N THR A 8 -5.06 -6.53 -11.73
CA THR A 8 -4.18 -6.28 -10.58
C THR A 8 -3.54 -7.56 -10.00
N GLU A 9 -4.11 -8.74 -10.30
CA GLU A 9 -3.61 -10.05 -9.87
C GLU A 9 -2.80 -10.78 -10.97
N THR A 10 -2.65 -10.17 -12.15
CA THR A 10 -1.79 -10.73 -13.22
C THR A 10 -0.34 -10.30 -13.01
N PRO A 11 0.66 -11.11 -13.44
CA PRO A 11 2.06 -10.69 -13.43
C PRO A 11 2.31 -9.48 -14.33
N ASN A 12 3.11 -8.53 -13.85
CA ASN A 12 3.58 -7.42 -14.68
C ASN A 12 4.75 -7.88 -15.56
N GLU A 13 4.63 -7.70 -16.85
CA GLU A 13 5.64 -8.12 -17.84
C GLU A 13 6.99 -7.41 -17.65
N LEU A 14 6.97 -6.17 -17.12
CA LEU A 14 8.17 -5.37 -16.88
C LEU A 14 9.03 -5.89 -15.71
N THR A 15 8.46 -6.68 -14.80
CA THR A 15 9.10 -7.05 -13.53
C THR A 15 9.30 -8.55 -13.35
N THR A 16 9.20 -9.35 -14.40
CA THR A 16 9.41 -10.81 -14.34
C THR A 16 10.79 -11.20 -13.84
N GLU A 17 11.79 -10.33 -13.97
CA GLU A 17 13.17 -10.53 -13.54
C GLU A 17 13.56 -9.70 -12.30
N ILE A 18 12.58 -9.14 -11.59
CA ILE A 18 12.85 -8.19 -10.48
C ILE A 18 13.58 -8.85 -9.30
N ASP A 19 13.37 -10.15 -9.07
CA ASP A 19 14.02 -10.94 -8.03
C ASP A 19 15.52 -11.20 -8.30
N LEU A 20 15.94 -11.14 -9.55
CA LEU A 20 17.35 -11.26 -9.96
C LEU A 20 18.04 -9.91 -10.16
N ALA A 21 17.26 -8.82 -10.16
CA ALA A 21 17.73 -7.49 -10.45
C ALA A 21 18.64 -6.93 -9.35
N SER A 22 19.63 -6.12 -9.75
CA SER A 22 20.40 -5.32 -8.79
C SER A 22 19.52 -4.24 -8.15
N PRO A 23 19.88 -3.67 -6.99
CA PRO A 23 19.10 -2.60 -6.35
C PRO A 23 18.82 -1.40 -7.27
N VAL A 24 19.79 -0.99 -8.08
CA VAL A 24 19.63 0.08 -9.08
C VAL A 24 18.63 -0.31 -10.16
N GLU A 25 18.68 -1.56 -10.59
CA GLU A 25 17.76 -2.10 -11.59
C GLU A 25 16.34 -2.27 -11.03
N ILE A 26 16.18 -2.67 -9.76
CA ILE A 26 14.88 -2.68 -9.06
C ILE A 26 14.25 -1.29 -9.14
N VAL A 27 14.99 -0.23 -8.80
CA VAL A 27 14.50 1.15 -8.88
C VAL A 27 14.07 1.52 -10.31
N ARG A 28 14.84 1.10 -11.33
CA ARG A 28 14.51 1.34 -12.73
C ARG A 28 13.21 0.64 -13.14
N LEU A 29 13.02 -0.61 -12.74
CA LEU A 29 11.81 -1.39 -13.03
C LEU A 29 10.58 -0.78 -12.35
N LEU A 30 10.70 -0.36 -11.10
CA LEU A 30 9.62 0.31 -10.37
C LEU A 30 9.24 1.63 -11.05
N ARG A 31 10.22 2.45 -11.45
CA ARG A 31 9.98 3.69 -12.21
C ARG A 31 9.17 3.44 -13.49
N GLN A 32 9.50 2.38 -14.24
CA GLN A 32 8.77 2.02 -15.46
C GLN A 32 7.34 1.57 -15.18
N CYS A 33 7.12 0.78 -14.12
CA CYS A 33 5.80 0.36 -13.71
C CYS A 33 4.93 1.55 -13.28
N ASP A 34 5.48 2.47 -12.47
CA ASP A 34 4.74 3.61 -11.97
C ASP A 34 4.33 4.60 -13.08
N ALA A 35 5.08 4.66 -14.20
CA ALA A 35 4.70 5.43 -15.37
C ALA A 35 3.36 4.99 -16.00
N GLN A 36 2.98 3.73 -15.82
CA GLN A 36 1.70 3.22 -16.31
C GLN A 36 0.49 3.82 -15.59
N ILE A 37 0.66 4.46 -14.44
CA ILE A 37 -0.43 5.14 -13.71
C ILE A 37 -0.99 6.28 -14.56
N TYR A 38 -0.13 7.12 -15.11
CA TYR A 38 -0.52 8.24 -15.95
C TYR A 38 -0.81 7.82 -17.40
N ASN A 39 0.09 7.02 -17.97
CA ASN A 39 0.07 6.69 -19.40
C ASN A 39 -0.93 5.56 -19.75
N GLY A 40 -1.43 4.83 -18.76
CA GLY A 40 -2.21 3.62 -18.98
C GLY A 40 -1.35 2.37 -19.23
N TRP A 41 -2.03 1.25 -19.44
CA TRP A 41 -1.40 -0.04 -19.67
C TRP A 41 -1.84 -0.63 -21.00
N LYS A 42 -0.88 -0.94 -21.89
CA LYS A 42 -1.15 -1.34 -23.27
C LYS A 42 -1.94 -0.22 -23.99
N SER A 43 -3.07 -0.56 -24.61
CA SER A 43 -3.99 0.39 -25.25
C SER A 43 -5.14 0.85 -24.34
N GLU A 44 -5.10 0.50 -23.06
CA GLU A 44 -6.17 0.80 -22.11
C GLU A 44 -6.04 2.22 -21.52
N PRO A 45 -7.16 2.86 -21.16
CA PRO A 45 -7.16 4.26 -20.73
C PRO A 45 -6.50 4.44 -19.35
N GLY A 46 -5.47 5.27 -19.30
CA GLY A 46 -4.82 5.72 -18.08
C GLY A 46 -5.48 6.96 -17.48
N LEU A 47 -4.80 7.59 -16.51
CA LEU A 47 -5.33 8.80 -15.85
C LEU A 47 -5.36 10.04 -16.75
N ASN A 48 -4.63 10.07 -17.86
CA ASN A 48 -4.64 11.18 -18.83
C ASN A 48 -5.75 11.05 -19.90
N ASP A 49 -6.47 9.93 -19.92
CA ASP A 49 -7.52 9.69 -20.90
C ASP A 49 -8.70 10.64 -20.72
N GLN A 50 -9.29 11.09 -21.84
CA GLN A 50 -10.36 12.09 -21.84
C GLN A 50 -11.62 11.59 -21.11
N GLU A 51 -12.00 10.34 -21.31
CA GLU A 51 -13.17 9.76 -20.65
C GLU A 51 -12.98 9.67 -19.13
N ILE A 52 -11.78 9.30 -18.68
CA ILE A 52 -11.45 9.26 -17.25
C ILE A 52 -11.48 10.67 -16.65
N LEU A 53 -10.96 11.68 -17.35
CA LEU A 53 -11.02 13.08 -16.91
C LEU A 53 -12.45 13.63 -16.82
N GLU A 54 -13.33 13.22 -17.73
CA GLU A 54 -14.75 13.58 -17.69
C GLU A 54 -15.47 12.94 -16.49
N ARG A 55 -15.21 11.67 -16.23
CA ARG A 55 -15.71 10.97 -15.02
C ARG A 55 -15.18 11.61 -13.73
N LEU A 56 -13.90 12.00 -13.69
CA LEU A 56 -13.31 12.74 -12.56
C LEU A 56 -13.96 14.12 -12.40
N THR A 57 -14.29 14.80 -13.51
CA THR A 57 -15.01 16.08 -13.46
C THR A 57 -16.36 15.94 -12.77
N ARG A 58 -17.10 14.85 -13.04
CA ARG A 58 -18.36 14.57 -12.32
C ARG A 58 -18.14 14.40 -10.81
N LEU A 59 -17.04 13.73 -10.39
CA LEU A 59 -16.69 13.66 -8.97
C LEU A 59 -16.37 15.04 -8.40
N VAL A 60 -15.61 15.87 -9.11
CA VAL A 60 -15.31 17.26 -8.70
C VAL A 60 -16.60 18.06 -8.47
N GLU A 61 -17.57 17.96 -9.37
CA GLU A 61 -18.83 18.71 -9.29
C GLU A 61 -19.64 18.33 -8.05
N VAL A 62 -19.81 17.03 -7.78
CA VAL A 62 -20.59 16.58 -6.63
C VAL A 62 -19.89 16.89 -5.31
N VAL A 63 -18.55 16.76 -5.24
CA VAL A 63 -17.78 17.13 -4.04
C VAL A 63 -17.80 18.66 -3.84
N THR A 64 -17.74 19.45 -4.92
CA THR A 64 -17.91 20.93 -4.85
C THR A 64 -19.27 21.29 -4.25
N HIS A 65 -20.34 20.59 -4.67
CA HIS A 65 -21.67 20.80 -4.12
C HIS A 65 -21.73 20.44 -2.62
N ALA A 66 -21.13 19.30 -2.24
CA ALA A 66 -21.07 18.88 -0.84
C ALA A 66 -20.30 19.90 0.02
N LEU A 67 -19.18 20.43 -0.45
CA LEU A 67 -18.41 21.48 0.24
C LEU A 67 -19.24 22.75 0.46
N LYS A 68 -20.01 23.17 -0.55
CA LYS A 68 -20.91 24.34 -0.48
C LYS A 68 -22.15 24.11 0.38
N SER A 69 -22.45 22.87 0.76
CA SER A 69 -23.63 22.53 1.58
C SER A 69 -23.54 22.98 3.04
N ARG A 70 -22.38 23.49 3.48
CA ARG A 70 -22.10 23.92 4.85
C ARG A 70 -22.41 22.84 5.90
N GLY A 71 -21.92 21.64 5.64
CA GLY A 71 -22.03 20.50 6.55
C GLY A 71 -23.35 19.71 6.48
N ARG A 72 -24.25 20.03 5.55
CA ARG A 72 -25.48 19.24 5.33
C ARG A 72 -25.27 17.94 4.57
N GLN A 73 -24.11 17.75 3.97
CA GLN A 73 -23.73 16.54 3.24
C GLN A 73 -22.42 15.96 3.80
N ARG A 74 -22.20 14.67 3.60
CA ARG A 74 -20.96 13.97 3.93
C ARG A 74 -20.28 13.42 2.68
N VAL A 75 -18.96 13.36 2.70
CA VAL A 75 -18.14 12.63 1.72
C VAL A 75 -17.48 11.48 2.48
N VAL A 76 -17.97 10.26 2.29
CA VAL A 76 -17.46 9.07 2.96
C VAL A 76 -16.56 8.30 1.99
N ILE A 77 -15.31 8.09 2.35
CA ILE A 77 -14.33 7.30 1.61
C ILE A 77 -14.12 5.99 2.35
N SER A 78 -14.23 4.86 1.67
CA SER A 78 -14.12 3.55 2.30
C SER A 78 -13.19 2.63 1.54
N GLY A 79 -12.44 1.78 2.27
CA GLY A 79 -11.54 0.79 1.70
C GLY A 79 -11.11 -0.27 2.70
N ALA A 80 -10.47 -1.33 2.18
CA ALA A 80 -9.76 -2.32 2.99
C ALA A 80 -8.26 -2.18 2.78
N GLY A 81 -7.44 -2.54 3.78
CA GLY A 81 -5.98 -2.47 3.69
C GLY A 81 -5.48 -1.08 3.28
N THR A 82 -4.63 -1.01 2.26
CA THR A 82 -4.08 0.26 1.73
C THR A 82 -5.16 1.25 1.32
N SER A 83 -6.24 0.80 0.69
CA SER A 83 -7.34 1.68 0.27
C SER A 83 -8.01 2.36 1.47
N GLY A 84 -8.23 1.62 2.57
CA GLY A 84 -8.79 2.18 3.81
C GLY A 84 -7.84 3.16 4.50
N ARG A 85 -6.54 2.86 4.52
CA ARG A 85 -5.51 3.75 5.07
C ARG A 85 -5.39 5.05 4.28
N LEU A 86 -5.48 4.98 2.94
CA LEU A 86 -5.51 6.16 2.08
C LEU A 86 -6.83 6.94 2.18
N ALA A 87 -7.95 6.27 2.44
CA ALA A 87 -9.22 6.94 2.76
C ALA A 87 -9.07 7.82 4.01
N MET A 88 -8.48 7.27 5.10
CA MET A 88 -8.14 8.03 6.31
C MET A 88 -7.18 9.18 5.99
N PHE A 89 -6.09 8.90 5.27
CA PHE A 89 -5.07 9.88 4.91
C PHE A 89 -5.68 11.09 4.20
N THR A 90 -6.49 10.84 3.17
CA THR A 90 -7.10 11.89 2.35
C THR A 90 -8.20 12.64 3.12
N ALA A 91 -9.10 11.94 3.80
CA ALA A 91 -10.15 12.57 4.60
C ALA A 91 -9.58 13.53 5.64
N ARG A 92 -8.54 13.10 6.36
CA ARG A 92 -7.84 13.90 7.37
C ARG A 92 -7.18 15.15 6.76
N ALA A 93 -6.50 15.02 5.62
CA ALA A 93 -5.85 16.14 4.95
C ALA A 93 -6.86 17.23 4.57
N PHE A 94 -7.98 16.86 3.97
CA PHE A 94 -9.00 17.82 3.55
C PHE A 94 -9.86 18.36 4.72
N ASN A 95 -10.09 17.58 5.78
CA ASN A 95 -10.71 18.10 7.00
C ASN A 95 -9.83 19.14 7.70
N ARG A 96 -8.52 18.91 7.80
CA ARG A 96 -7.58 19.92 8.33
C ARG A 96 -7.62 21.21 7.50
N LEU A 97 -7.69 21.07 6.17
CA LEU A 97 -7.80 22.23 5.28
C LEU A 97 -9.11 22.99 5.52
N LEU A 98 -10.24 22.30 5.69
CA LEU A 98 -11.53 22.93 6.04
C LEU A 98 -11.45 23.64 7.39
N ALA A 99 -10.83 23.01 8.40
CA ALA A 99 -10.64 23.60 9.74
C ALA A 99 -9.85 24.92 9.69
N THR A 100 -8.83 25.05 8.83
CA THR A 100 -8.09 26.33 8.65
C THR A 100 -8.95 27.47 8.13
N ARG A 101 -10.14 27.17 7.61
CA ARG A 101 -11.11 28.14 7.06
C ARG A 101 -12.36 28.27 7.94
N ASN A 102 -12.40 27.64 9.10
CA ASN A 102 -13.57 27.53 9.96
C ASN A 102 -14.80 26.94 9.25
N GLU A 103 -14.56 26.04 8.26
CA GLU A 103 -15.63 25.34 7.55
C GLU A 103 -15.90 23.97 8.18
N PRO A 104 -17.14 23.45 8.09
CA PRO A 104 -17.48 22.13 8.62
C PRO A 104 -16.64 21.01 8.00
N GLN A 105 -16.12 20.13 8.83
CA GLN A 105 -15.38 18.95 8.39
C GLN A 105 -16.37 17.91 7.87
N ILE A 106 -16.46 17.75 6.55
CA ILE A 106 -17.44 16.88 5.90
C ILE A 106 -16.88 15.53 5.44
N PHE A 107 -15.56 15.40 5.38
CA PHE A 107 -14.94 14.14 4.97
C PHE A 107 -14.97 13.12 6.11
N ARG A 108 -15.35 11.89 5.79
CA ARG A 108 -15.34 10.74 6.69
C ARG A 108 -14.62 9.59 6.02
N TYR A 109 -14.07 8.70 6.80
CA TYR A 109 -13.43 7.49 6.26
C TYR A 109 -13.93 6.24 6.99
N LEU A 110 -13.92 5.14 6.26
CA LEU A 110 -14.11 3.80 6.77
C LEU A 110 -12.96 2.90 6.33
N MET A 111 -12.47 2.13 7.26
CA MET A 111 -11.41 1.14 7.01
C MET A 111 -11.89 -0.21 7.54
N ALA A 112 -11.91 -1.24 6.68
CA ALA A 112 -12.26 -2.58 7.11
C ALA A 112 -11.38 -3.01 8.28
N GLY A 113 -11.99 -3.40 9.41
CA GLY A 113 -11.30 -3.69 10.66
C GLY A 113 -11.07 -2.50 11.59
N GLY A 114 -11.61 -1.32 11.24
CA GLY A 114 -11.59 -0.12 12.09
C GLY A 114 -10.20 0.49 12.26
N LYS A 115 -10.04 1.34 13.28
CA LYS A 115 -8.80 2.12 13.53
C LYS A 115 -7.57 1.23 13.78
N ALA A 116 -7.74 0.07 14.39
CA ALA A 116 -6.64 -0.89 14.63
C ALA A 116 -6.02 -1.40 13.32
N ALA A 117 -6.80 -1.43 12.23
CA ALA A 117 -6.32 -1.84 10.91
C ALA A 117 -5.33 -0.84 10.27
N LEU A 118 -5.17 0.37 10.83
CA LEU A 118 -4.10 1.27 10.42
C LEU A 118 -2.71 0.63 10.60
N ILE A 119 -2.52 -0.08 11.70
CA ILE A 119 -1.22 -0.70 12.05
C ILE A 119 -1.19 -2.18 11.72
N LYS A 120 -2.26 -2.93 12.00
CA LYS A 120 -2.33 -4.37 11.79
C LYS A 120 -3.60 -4.72 11.05
N ALA A 121 -3.47 -5.27 9.85
CA ALA A 121 -4.61 -5.79 9.10
C ALA A 121 -5.43 -6.77 9.96
N GLN A 122 -6.75 -6.59 9.97
CA GLN A 122 -7.67 -7.48 10.69
C GLN A 122 -8.14 -8.58 9.75
N GLU A 123 -7.89 -9.83 10.12
CA GLU A 123 -8.28 -10.98 9.28
C GLU A 123 -9.79 -11.02 9.05
N GLY A 124 -10.19 -11.33 7.81
CA GLY A 124 -11.60 -11.45 7.42
C GLY A 124 -12.40 -10.15 7.40
N ALA A 125 -11.85 -9.01 7.85
CA ALA A 125 -12.59 -7.74 7.90
C ALA A 125 -13.05 -7.27 6.51
N GLU A 126 -12.26 -7.52 5.48
CA GLU A 126 -12.63 -7.16 4.10
C GLU A 126 -13.68 -8.09 3.48
N ASP A 127 -13.88 -9.30 4.04
CA ASP A 127 -14.78 -10.32 3.53
C ASP A 127 -16.21 -10.20 4.08
N ASN A 128 -16.48 -9.24 4.97
CA ASN A 128 -17.79 -9.08 5.62
C ASN A 128 -18.62 -7.92 5.06
N PRO A 129 -19.58 -8.16 4.13
CA PRO A 129 -20.42 -7.11 3.57
C PRO A 129 -21.39 -6.52 4.59
N HIS A 130 -21.90 -7.31 5.55
CA HIS A 130 -22.85 -6.85 6.57
C HIS A 130 -22.19 -5.87 7.55
N GLN A 131 -20.94 -6.15 7.95
CA GLN A 131 -20.18 -5.21 8.76
C GLN A 131 -19.94 -3.90 8.00
N GLY A 132 -19.62 -3.98 6.69
CA GLY A 132 -19.51 -2.81 5.84
C GLY A 132 -20.75 -1.92 5.87
N VAL A 133 -21.93 -2.52 5.71
CA VAL A 133 -23.21 -1.80 5.80
C VAL A 133 -23.43 -1.19 7.18
N SER A 134 -23.14 -1.93 8.25
CA SER A 134 -23.27 -1.45 9.63
C SER A 134 -22.40 -0.23 9.90
N ASP A 135 -21.12 -0.30 9.49
CA ASP A 135 -20.16 0.80 9.67
C ASP A 135 -20.59 2.05 8.89
N LEU A 136 -21.09 1.87 7.64
CA LEU A 136 -21.56 2.99 6.83
C LEU A 136 -22.82 3.64 7.42
N LYS A 137 -23.76 2.85 7.94
CA LYS A 137 -24.94 3.36 8.65
C LYS A 137 -24.56 4.13 9.90
N THR A 138 -23.56 3.66 10.66
CA THR A 138 -23.08 4.30 11.89
C THR A 138 -22.45 5.66 11.59
N ILE A 139 -21.56 5.75 10.61
CA ILE A 139 -20.87 7.00 10.27
C ILE A 139 -21.79 8.05 9.62
N LEU A 140 -22.95 7.62 9.10
CA LEU A 140 -23.99 8.46 8.50
C LEU A 140 -25.24 8.59 9.40
N SER A 141 -25.14 8.28 10.69
CA SER A 141 -26.28 8.34 11.62
C SER A 141 -26.87 9.74 11.75
N ASP A 142 -26.03 10.78 11.64
CA ASP A 142 -26.41 12.19 11.73
C ASP A 142 -26.88 12.78 10.37
N ILE A 143 -26.26 12.37 9.25
CA ILE A 143 -26.53 12.92 7.91
C ILE A 143 -26.47 11.80 6.86
N ARG A 144 -27.61 11.49 6.27
CA ARG A 144 -27.76 10.46 5.21
C ARG A 144 -27.80 11.05 3.81
N GLU A 145 -27.09 12.14 3.59
CA GLU A 145 -27.03 12.82 2.29
C GLU A 145 -25.57 13.08 1.92
N GLY A 146 -25.18 12.83 0.69
CA GLY A 146 -23.84 13.13 0.20
C GLY A 146 -23.28 12.11 -0.78
N ILE A 147 -22.01 11.76 -0.60
CA ILE A 147 -21.25 10.93 -1.53
C ILE A 147 -20.61 9.80 -0.76
N TYR A 148 -20.81 8.57 -1.22
CA TYR A 148 -20.06 7.40 -0.80
C TYR A 148 -19.05 7.02 -1.89
N ILE A 149 -17.77 6.86 -1.53
CA ILE A 149 -16.67 6.46 -2.42
C ILE A 149 -16.08 5.16 -1.89
N GLY A 150 -16.44 4.04 -2.53
CA GLY A 150 -15.87 2.73 -2.24
C GLY A 150 -14.62 2.46 -3.07
N VAL A 151 -13.48 2.24 -2.42
CA VAL A 151 -12.18 2.02 -3.06
C VAL A 151 -11.78 0.56 -2.96
N THR A 152 -11.66 -0.12 -4.10
CA THR A 152 -11.19 -1.50 -4.19
C THR A 152 -10.53 -1.77 -5.54
N CYS A 153 -9.20 -1.94 -5.54
CA CYS A 153 -8.39 -1.95 -6.76
C CYS A 153 -8.84 -2.97 -7.81
N GLY A 154 -9.15 -4.21 -7.41
CA GLY A 154 -9.56 -5.29 -8.30
C GLY A 154 -11.07 -5.54 -8.37
N PHE A 155 -11.89 -4.67 -7.78
CA PHE A 155 -13.35 -4.87 -7.67
C PHE A 155 -13.72 -6.21 -7.01
N SER A 156 -13.21 -6.44 -5.79
CA SER A 156 -13.28 -7.76 -5.16
C SER A 156 -13.67 -7.79 -3.68
N ALA A 157 -13.53 -6.68 -2.92
CA ALA A 157 -13.72 -6.65 -1.48
C ALA A 157 -15.21 -6.65 -1.06
N PRO A 158 -15.74 -7.71 -0.40
CA PRO A 158 -17.13 -7.79 0.02
C PRO A 158 -17.58 -6.65 0.94
N TYR A 159 -16.70 -6.19 1.84
CA TYR A 159 -16.97 -5.04 2.71
C TYR A 159 -17.42 -3.80 1.92
N ILE A 160 -16.78 -3.54 0.76
CA ILE A 160 -17.12 -2.43 -0.12
C ILE A 160 -18.38 -2.73 -0.93
N ALA A 161 -18.57 -3.99 -1.37
CA ALA A 161 -19.78 -4.39 -2.10
C ALA A 161 -21.05 -4.13 -1.28
N GLY A 162 -21.08 -4.53 -0.01
CA GLY A 162 -22.21 -4.28 0.87
C GLY A 162 -22.52 -2.79 1.03
N GLN A 163 -21.48 -1.97 1.22
CA GLN A 163 -21.63 -0.52 1.35
C GLN A 163 -22.18 0.14 0.08
N LEU A 164 -21.67 -0.24 -1.12
CA LEU A 164 -22.16 0.27 -2.40
C LEU A 164 -23.62 -0.12 -2.63
N ASP A 165 -23.96 -1.38 -2.38
CA ASP A 165 -25.32 -1.89 -2.54
C ASP A 165 -26.31 -1.12 -1.65
N TRP A 166 -25.97 -0.93 -0.38
CA TRP A 166 -26.79 -0.13 0.53
C TRP A 166 -26.85 1.34 0.10
N ALA A 167 -25.72 1.96 -0.29
CA ALA A 167 -25.69 3.38 -0.69
C ALA A 167 -26.56 3.66 -1.92
N LEU A 168 -26.65 2.72 -2.87
CA LEU A 168 -27.53 2.82 -4.04
C LEU A 168 -29.03 2.88 -3.67
N THR A 169 -29.41 2.29 -2.53
CA THR A 169 -30.80 2.37 -2.04
C THR A 169 -31.14 3.74 -1.43
N GLN A 170 -30.14 4.56 -1.11
CA GLN A 170 -30.37 5.85 -0.46
C GLN A 170 -30.67 6.95 -1.51
N PRO A 171 -31.84 7.61 -1.45
CA PRO A 171 -32.29 8.52 -2.52
C PRO A 171 -31.42 9.79 -2.67
N LYS A 172 -30.73 10.18 -1.61
CA LYS A 172 -29.89 11.41 -1.58
C LYS A 172 -28.39 11.11 -1.54
N MET A 173 -27.98 9.90 -1.91
CA MET A 173 -26.58 9.49 -1.90
C MET A 173 -26.08 9.18 -3.30
N MET A 174 -24.95 9.73 -3.68
CA MET A 174 -24.20 9.33 -4.86
C MET A 174 -23.24 8.21 -4.48
N SER A 175 -23.18 7.14 -5.27
CA SER A 175 -22.33 5.98 -5.06
C SER A 175 -21.21 5.96 -6.10
N VAL A 176 -19.96 6.07 -5.62
CA VAL A 176 -18.76 6.04 -6.46
C VAL A 176 -18.00 4.75 -6.19
N LEU A 177 -17.71 3.99 -7.24
CA LEU A 177 -16.82 2.84 -7.21
C LEU A 177 -15.49 3.23 -7.84
N LEU A 178 -14.42 3.21 -7.07
CA LEU A 178 -13.06 3.50 -7.51
C LEU A 178 -12.20 2.24 -7.49
N GLY A 179 -11.56 1.92 -8.63
CA GLY A 179 -10.59 0.83 -8.75
C GLY A 179 -9.88 0.84 -10.10
N PHE A 180 -9.18 -0.25 -10.42
CA PHE A 180 -8.24 -0.31 -11.55
C PHE A 180 -8.44 -1.55 -12.42
N ASN A 181 -9.68 -2.01 -12.50
CA ASN A 181 -10.08 -3.22 -13.18
C ASN A 181 -11.31 -2.93 -14.06
N PRO A 182 -11.47 -3.55 -15.23
CA PRO A 182 -12.73 -3.51 -15.96
C PRO A 182 -13.87 -4.06 -15.11
N VAL A 183 -15.06 -3.47 -15.18
CA VAL A 183 -16.24 -3.97 -14.46
C VAL A 183 -16.53 -5.44 -14.80
N SER A 184 -16.32 -5.85 -16.05
CA SER A 184 -16.49 -7.23 -16.52
C SER A 184 -15.59 -8.26 -15.81
N LEU A 185 -14.44 -7.82 -15.27
CA LEU A 185 -13.49 -8.65 -14.50
C LEU A 185 -13.69 -8.53 -12.98
N ALA A 186 -14.73 -7.84 -12.51
CA ALA A 186 -15.07 -7.81 -11.10
C ALA A 186 -15.36 -9.22 -10.58
N ARG A 187 -15.14 -9.47 -9.28
CA ARG A 187 -15.31 -10.78 -8.63
C ARG A 187 -16.71 -11.35 -8.92
N GLN A 188 -16.75 -12.48 -9.59
CA GLN A 188 -17.98 -13.21 -9.95
C GLN A 188 -18.32 -14.32 -8.94
N ARG A 189 -17.39 -14.69 -8.05
CA ARG A 189 -17.66 -15.70 -7.02
C ARG A 189 -18.68 -15.15 -6.03
N PRO A 190 -19.65 -15.96 -5.60
CA PRO A 190 -20.57 -15.60 -4.52
C PRO A 190 -19.79 -15.11 -3.29
N ILE A 191 -20.37 -14.14 -2.61
CA ILE A 191 -19.87 -13.65 -1.34
C ILE A 191 -20.55 -14.48 -0.25
N GLU A 192 -19.76 -15.00 0.70
CA GLU A 192 -20.29 -15.83 1.77
C GLU A 192 -21.33 -15.06 2.59
N ASN A 193 -22.44 -15.71 2.91
CA ASN A 193 -23.59 -15.15 3.63
C ASN A 193 -24.22 -13.91 2.97
N TRP A 194 -24.10 -13.79 1.64
CA TRP A 194 -24.71 -12.70 0.89
C TRP A 194 -25.19 -13.19 -0.48
N ASP A 195 -26.28 -12.61 -0.98
CA ASP A 195 -27.02 -13.08 -2.17
C ASP A 195 -26.51 -12.50 -3.50
N LYS A 196 -25.49 -11.64 -3.48
CA LYS A 196 -24.92 -10.95 -4.64
C LYS A 196 -23.45 -11.24 -4.82
N THR A 197 -22.98 -11.09 -6.06
CA THR A 197 -21.57 -11.02 -6.42
C THR A 197 -21.09 -9.56 -6.45
N PHE A 198 -19.79 -9.33 -6.40
CA PHE A 198 -19.26 -7.97 -6.60
C PHE A 198 -19.58 -7.44 -8.00
N LEU A 199 -19.57 -8.31 -9.03
CA LEU A 199 -19.92 -7.94 -10.40
C LEU A 199 -21.33 -7.36 -10.52
N GLU A 200 -22.32 -7.97 -9.86
CA GLU A 200 -23.71 -7.47 -9.87
C GLU A 200 -23.79 -6.09 -9.24
N VAL A 201 -23.11 -5.86 -8.13
CA VAL A 201 -23.06 -4.53 -7.49
C VAL A 201 -22.33 -3.50 -8.36
N ALA A 202 -21.20 -3.86 -8.96
CA ALA A 202 -20.47 -2.95 -9.85
C ALA A 202 -21.32 -2.52 -11.06
N ARG A 203 -22.05 -3.45 -11.67
CA ARG A 203 -23.02 -3.16 -12.75
C ARG A 203 -24.18 -2.29 -12.28
N ALA A 204 -24.67 -2.51 -11.06
CA ALA A 204 -25.72 -1.67 -10.48
C ALA A 204 -25.23 -0.22 -10.27
N VAL A 205 -23.97 -0.03 -9.85
CA VAL A 205 -23.35 1.31 -9.78
C VAL A 205 -23.24 1.92 -11.17
N GLU A 206 -22.75 1.16 -12.15
CA GLU A 206 -22.54 1.63 -13.53
C GLU A 206 -23.85 2.07 -14.20
N SER A 207 -24.96 1.34 -13.99
CA SER A 207 -26.26 1.64 -14.58
C SER A 207 -27.09 2.69 -13.82
N SER A 208 -26.70 3.03 -12.59
CA SER A 208 -27.44 3.99 -11.76
C SER A 208 -27.20 5.43 -12.18
N PRO A 209 -28.23 6.30 -12.29
CA PRO A 209 -28.03 7.73 -12.52
C PRO A 209 -27.27 8.43 -11.38
N ARG A 210 -27.25 7.83 -10.17
CA ARG A 210 -26.48 8.26 -9.00
C ARG A 210 -25.22 7.43 -8.80
N GLY A 211 -24.84 6.59 -9.76
CA GLY A 211 -23.62 5.81 -9.76
C GLY A 211 -22.52 6.50 -10.58
N LEU A 212 -21.27 6.23 -10.19
CA LEU A 212 -20.09 6.62 -10.94
C LEU A 212 -19.03 5.53 -10.76
N VAL A 213 -18.56 4.95 -11.87
CA VAL A 213 -17.40 4.06 -11.87
C VAL A 213 -16.18 4.83 -12.36
N LEU A 214 -15.15 4.88 -11.52
CA LEU A 214 -13.83 5.45 -11.83
C LEU A 214 -12.82 4.31 -11.89
N ASN A 215 -12.48 3.87 -13.10
CA ASN A 215 -11.64 2.69 -13.29
C ASN A 215 -10.58 2.87 -14.38
N PRO A 216 -9.63 3.81 -14.23
CA PRO A 216 -8.49 3.90 -15.11
C PRO A 216 -7.68 2.59 -15.03
N LEU A 217 -7.23 2.08 -16.17
CA LEU A 217 -6.52 0.81 -16.25
C LEU A 217 -5.01 1.04 -16.18
N ILE A 218 -4.48 1.00 -14.97
CA ILE A 218 -3.06 1.25 -14.68
C ILE A 218 -2.17 0.02 -14.87
N GLY A 219 -2.75 -1.12 -15.26
CA GLY A 219 -2.05 -2.39 -15.44
C GLY A 219 -1.66 -3.12 -14.15
N PRO A 220 -0.99 -4.28 -14.28
CA PRO A 220 -0.56 -5.10 -13.16
C PRO A 220 0.42 -4.40 -12.23
N GLU A 221 0.41 -4.80 -10.96
CA GLU A 221 1.36 -4.30 -9.95
C GLU A 221 2.80 -4.81 -10.22
N PRO A 222 3.84 -4.06 -9.81
CA PRO A 222 5.23 -4.54 -9.96
C PRO A 222 5.51 -5.83 -9.18
N ILE A 223 4.85 -6.03 -8.04
CA ILE A 223 4.76 -7.31 -7.33
C ILE A 223 3.31 -7.76 -7.41
N THR A 224 3.08 -8.91 -8.03
CA THR A 224 1.75 -9.43 -8.36
C THR A 224 0.80 -9.41 -7.16
N GLY A 225 -0.32 -8.74 -7.31
CA GLY A 225 -1.35 -8.61 -6.27
C GLY A 225 -1.02 -7.62 -5.14
N SER A 226 0.12 -6.93 -5.17
CA SER A 226 0.51 -5.95 -4.14
C SER A 226 -0.02 -4.55 -4.46
N THR A 227 -1.34 -4.36 -4.33
CA THR A 227 -2.04 -3.11 -4.69
C THR A 227 -1.68 -1.89 -3.82
N ARG A 228 -0.77 -2.05 -2.87
CA ARG A 228 -0.19 -0.94 -2.11
C ARG A 228 0.67 0.00 -2.97
N MET A 229 1.19 -0.49 -4.11
CA MET A 229 2.12 0.25 -4.98
C MET A 229 1.37 1.14 -5.97
N LYS A 230 1.14 0.69 -7.21
CA LYS A 230 0.47 1.48 -8.26
C LYS A 230 -0.98 1.81 -7.90
N GLY A 231 -1.74 0.82 -7.44
CA GLY A 231 -3.13 1.03 -7.03
C GLY A 231 -3.27 2.04 -5.90
N GLY A 232 -2.41 1.93 -4.87
CA GLY A 232 -2.36 2.92 -3.80
C GLY A 232 -1.97 4.31 -4.30
N SER A 233 -0.98 4.41 -5.18
CA SER A 233 -0.54 5.68 -5.77
C SER A 233 -1.65 6.33 -6.62
N ALA A 234 -2.29 5.57 -7.50
CA ALA A 234 -3.38 6.05 -8.34
C ALA A 234 -4.60 6.48 -7.50
N THR A 235 -4.94 5.74 -6.44
CA THR A 235 -5.99 6.13 -5.49
C THR A 235 -5.70 7.50 -4.88
N LYS A 236 -4.45 7.72 -4.40
CA LYS A 236 -4.03 9.02 -3.87
C LYS A 236 -4.16 10.13 -4.91
N TRP A 237 -3.67 9.93 -6.13
CA TRP A 237 -3.74 10.94 -7.20
C TRP A 237 -5.18 11.34 -7.51
N ILE A 238 -6.07 10.37 -7.69
CA ILE A 238 -7.47 10.57 -8.05
C ILE A 238 -8.20 11.35 -6.98
N LEU A 239 -8.13 10.89 -5.73
CA LEU A 239 -8.86 11.52 -4.64
C LEU A 239 -8.35 12.93 -4.36
N GLU A 240 -7.04 13.11 -4.28
CA GLU A 240 -6.44 14.42 -3.99
C GLU A 240 -6.63 15.43 -5.11
N ALA A 241 -6.46 15.03 -6.38
CA ALA A 241 -6.70 15.91 -7.51
C ALA A 241 -8.17 16.36 -7.58
N ALA A 242 -9.11 15.41 -7.46
CA ALA A 242 -10.54 15.73 -7.48
C ALA A 242 -10.95 16.65 -6.32
N PHE A 243 -10.49 16.34 -5.10
CA PHE A 243 -10.85 17.12 -3.92
C PHE A 243 -10.17 18.49 -3.89
N ALA A 244 -8.94 18.62 -4.39
CA ALA A 244 -8.27 19.92 -4.50
C ALA A 244 -8.97 20.84 -5.50
N VAL A 245 -9.38 20.33 -6.66
CA VAL A 245 -10.17 21.11 -7.64
C VAL A 245 -11.52 21.48 -7.03
N ALA A 246 -12.22 20.53 -6.42
CA ALA A 246 -13.51 20.77 -5.76
C ALA A 246 -13.39 21.85 -4.67
N PHE A 247 -12.34 21.77 -3.85
CA PHE A 247 -12.05 22.77 -2.81
C PHE A 247 -11.80 24.16 -3.42
N ALA A 248 -10.98 24.26 -4.47
CA ALA A 248 -10.69 25.52 -5.14
C ALA A 248 -11.93 26.13 -5.84
N ARG A 249 -12.89 25.27 -6.27
CA ARG A 249 -14.19 25.71 -6.82
C ARG A 249 -15.19 26.14 -5.73
N ALA A 250 -15.16 25.47 -4.57
CA ALA A 250 -16.02 25.82 -3.45
C ALA A 250 -15.54 27.09 -2.74
N PHE A 251 -14.22 27.23 -2.59
CA PHE A 251 -13.55 28.31 -1.87
C PHE A 251 -12.51 29.00 -2.76
N PRO A 252 -12.92 29.95 -3.63
CA PRO A 252 -12.03 30.55 -4.61
C PRO A 252 -10.79 31.18 -3.98
N MET A 253 -9.65 30.89 -4.57
CA MET A 253 -8.37 31.46 -4.17
C MET A 253 -8.14 32.80 -4.90
N THR A 254 -7.55 33.78 -4.22
CA THR A 254 -7.24 35.08 -4.79
C THR A 254 -5.88 35.12 -5.49
N ARG A 255 -4.94 34.27 -5.02
CA ARG A 255 -3.59 34.15 -5.57
C ARG A 255 -3.08 32.72 -5.49
N ARG A 256 -2.08 32.39 -6.29
CA ARG A 256 -1.31 31.14 -6.16
C ARG A 256 -0.25 31.29 -5.07
N SER A 257 -0.17 30.33 -4.17
CA SER A 257 0.89 30.29 -3.16
C SER A 257 2.19 29.70 -3.73
N LYS A 258 3.34 30.13 -3.21
CA LYS A 258 4.64 29.59 -3.61
C LYS A 258 4.68 28.07 -3.34
N GLY A 259 5.23 27.30 -4.26
CA GLY A 259 5.34 25.82 -4.15
C GLY A 259 4.02 25.07 -4.36
N CYS A 260 2.89 25.76 -4.60
CA CYS A 260 1.60 25.14 -4.89
C CYS A 260 1.27 25.18 -6.37
N LEU A 261 0.57 24.17 -6.89
CA LEU A 261 0.18 24.13 -8.29
C LEU A 261 -1.10 24.93 -8.55
N LEU A 262 -2.13 24.78 -7.70
CA LEU A 262 -3.39 25.48 -7.85
C LEU A 262 -3.31 26.94 -7.39
N GLY A 263 -4.02 27.77 -8.13
CA GLY A 263 -4.29 29.16 -7.86
C GLY A 263 -5.73 29.50 -8.26
N PRO A 264 -6.05 30.75 -8.62
CA PRO A 264 -7.38 31.13 -9.10
C PRO A 264 -7.78 30.35 -10.35
N LEU A 265 -8.95 29.69 -10.32
CA LEU A 265 -9.47 28.85 -11.43
C LEU A 265 -10.48 29.62 -12.31
N ARG A 266 -10.26 30.89 -12.58
CA ARG A 266 -11.17 31.72 -13.37
C ARG A 266 -11.22 31.22 -14.83
N GLY A 267 -12.41 30.78 -15.28
CA GLY A 267 -12.65 30.36 -16.67
C GLY A 267 -12.00 29.00 -17.08
N GLU A 268 -11.16 28.41 -16.26
CA GLU A 268 -10.52 27.12 -16.55
C GLU A 268 -11.53 25.96 -16.41
N LYS A 269 -11.56 25.03 -17.37
CA LYS A 269 -12.38 23.80 -17.28
C LYS A 269 -11.81 22.84 -16.25
N ASN A 270 -12.69 22.07 -15.58
CA ASN A 270 -12.24 21.07 -14.60
C ASN A 270 -11.35 20.00 -15.24
N THR A 271 -11.65 19.57 -16.47
CA THR A 271 -10.83 18.60 -17.22
C THR A 271 -9.40 19.09 -17.42
N ASP A 272 -9.22 20.37 -17.79
CA ASP A 272 -7.89 20.94 -18.04
C ASP A 272 -7.11 21.11 -16.73
N THR A 273 -7.81 21.55 -15.68
CA THR A 273 -7.22 21.64 -14.34
C THR A 273 -6.79 20.25 -13.85
N LEU A 274 -7.66 19.23 -13.94
CA LEU A 274 -7.35 17.85 -13.55
C LEU A 274 -6.16 17.31 -14.34
N ARG A 275 -6.14 17.47 -15.67
CA ARG A 275 -5.02 17.04 -16.52
C ARG A 275 -3.70 17.64 -16.05
N ARG A 276 -3.68 18.94 -15.74
CA ARG A 276 -2.50 19.64 -15.24
C ARG A 276 -2.05 19.12 -13.86
N LEU A 277 -2.99 18.83 -12.95
CA LEU A 277 -2.67 18.26 -11.63
C LEU A 277 -2.09 16.85 -11.75
N LEU A 278 -2.71 16.00 -12.56
CA LEU A 278 -2.26 14.62 -12.78
C LEU A 278 -0.91 14.58 -13.51
N TRP A 279 -0.69 15.49 -14.46
CA TRP A 279 0.62 15.63 -15.10
C TRP A 279 1.73 16.03 -14.12
N GLN A 280 1.43 16.87 -13.15
CA GLN A 280 2.41 17.26 -12.13
C GLN A 280 2.79 16.07 -11.21
N TYR A 281 1.90 15.12 -10.96
CA TYR A 281 2.28 13.87 -10.29
C TYR A 281 3.27 13.06 -11.13
N GLU A 282 3.09 13.02 -12.45
CA GLU A 282 4.02 12.34 -13.36
C GLU A 282 5.40 13.02 -13.34
N ILE A 283 5.44 14.36 -13.33
CA ILE A 283 6.69 15.12 -13.14
C ILE A 283 7.33 14.77 -11.78
N ALA A 284 6.55 14.76 -10.71
CA ALA A 284 7.06 14.43 -9.37
C ALA A 284 7.61 12.99 -9.30
N ARG A 285 6.99 12.03 -10.01
CA ARG A 285 7.50 10.67 -10.16
C ARG A 285 8.89 10.68 -10.80
N GLU A 286 9.05 11.36 -11.93
CA GLU A 286 10.33 11.45 -12.63
C GLU A 286 11.41 12.11 -11.76
N GLN A 287 11.09 13.22 -11.11
CA GLN A 287 12.01 13.94 -10.22
C GLN A 287 12.41 13.07 -9.01
N THR A 288 11.48 12.28 -8.47
CA THR A 288 11.78 11.34 -7.37
C THR A 288 12.81 10.29 -7.79
N TYR A 289 12.60 9.66 -8.94
CA TYR A 289 13.47 8.60 -9.42
C TYR A 289 14.83 9.08 -9.96
N GLN A 290 15.05 10.40 -10.05
CA GLN A 290 16.41 10.97 -10.22
C GLN A 290 17.30 10.65 -9.02
N GLN A 291 16.73 10.37 -7.83
CA GLN A 291 17.46 9.91 -6.65
C GLN A 291 17.77 8.40 -6.67
N ARG A 292 17.84 7.80 -7.85
CA ARG A 292 17.98 6.34 -8.08
C ARG A 292 19.05 5.70 -7.19
N ASP A 293 20.24 6.29 -7.14
CA ASP A 293 21.37 5.68 -6.44
C ASP A 293 21.19 5.76 -4.91
N ALA A 294 20.60 6.84 -4.41
CA ALA A 294 20.25 6.98 -2.99
C ALA A 294 19.12 5.99 -2.60
N ILE A 295 18.11 5.82 -3.45
CA ILE A 295 17.04 4.83 -3.23
C ILE A 295 17.61 3.41 -3.26
N ALA A 296 18.49 3.10 -4.22
CA ALA A 296 19.18 1.81 -4.29
C ALA A 296 20.01 1.53 -3.04
N GLN A 297 20.68 2.55 -2.50
CA GLN A 297 21.42 2.42 -1.23
C GLN A 297 20.49 2.12 -0.04
N LEU A 298 19.31 2.74 0.02
CA LEU A 298 18.30 2.42 1.03
C LEU A 298 17.86 0.95 0.90
N ILE A 299 17.64 0.46 -0.33
CA ILE A 299 17.28 -0.94 -0.60
C ILE A 299 18.38 -1.88 -0.08
N VAL A 300 19.65 -1.60 -0.34
CA VAL A 300 20.78 -2.40 0.19
C VAL A 300 20.76 -2.41 1.71
N TRP A 301 20.67 -1.23 2.34
CA TRP A 301 20.66 -1.13 3.79
C TRP A 301 19.47 -1.82 4.45
N GLY A 302 18.28 -1.68 3.84
CA GLY A 302 17.08 -2.38 4.29
C GLY A 302 17.20 -3.90 4.13
N GLY A 303 17.72 -4.37 3.00
CA GLY A 303 17.98 -5.78 2.74
C GLY A 303 18.94 -6.41 3.76
N ASP A 304 20.05 -5.72 4.03
CA ASP A 304 21.03 -6.16 5.04
C ASP A 304 20.41 -6.23 6.45
N ALA A 305 19.56 -5.24 6.81
CA ALA A 305 18.84 -5.27 8.08
C ALA A 305 17.94 -6.50 8.17
N LEU A 306 17.09 -6.75 7.19
CA LEU A 306 16.17 -7.90 7.19
C LEU A 306 16.91 -9.24 7.16
N LEU A 307 17.96 -9.39 6.37
CA LEU A 307 18.79 -10.61 6.32
C LEU A 307 19.48 -10.89 7.66
N SER A 308 19.85 -9.83 8.39
CA SER A 308 20.46 -9.91 9.70
C SER A 308 19.45 -10.01 10.85
N ARG A 309 18.15 -10.19 10.56
CA ARG A 309 17.06 -10.18 11.55
C ARG A 309 17.07 -8.90 12.39
N ARG A 310 17.32 -7.77 11.71
CA ARG A 310 17.29 -6.41 12.25
C ARG A 310 16.16 -5.64 11.62
N SER A 311 15.91 -4.42 12.11
CA SER A 311 14.71 -3.67 11.80
C SER A 311 14.95 -2.48 10.87
N ILE A 312 13.93 -2.13 10.09
CA ILE A 312 13.78 -0.85 9.42
C ILE A 312 12.78 -0.04 10.26
N CYS A 313 13.17 1.16 10.74
CA CYS A 313 12.29 2.02 11.50
C CYS A 313 12.12 3.39 10.83
N TYR A 314 10.88 3.82 10.69
CA TYR A 314 10.51 5.16 10.22
C TYR A 314 10.23 6.09 11.39
N LEU A 315 10.82 7.27 11.40
CA LEU A 315 10.57 8.33 12.37
C LEU A 315 10.07 9.57 11.62
N GLY A 316 8.84 10.00 11.86
CA GLY A 316 8.29 11.12 11.10
C GLY A 316 7.29 11.97 11.88
N ARG A 317 6.82 13.03 11.22
CA ARG A 317 5.77 13.91 11.73
C ARG A 317 4.69 14.12 10.67
N ASP A 318 3.53 14.55 11.11
CA ASP A 318 2.40 14.90 10.25
C ASP A 318 2.04 13.80 9.22
N SER A 319 1.72 14.17 7.97
CA SER A 319 1.39 13.23 6.90
C SER A 319 2.59 12.35 6.47
N PHE A 320 3.80 12.85 6.61
CA PHE A 320 5.02 12.09 6.29
C PHE A 320 5.27 10.96 7.29
N GLY A 321 5.05 11.19 8.58
CA GLY A 321 5.08 10.12 9.60
C GLY A 321 3.97 9.09 9.39
N LEU A 322 2.77 9.54 8.98
CA LEU A 322 1.65 8.64 8.65
C LEU A 322 1.97 7.77 7.43
N LEU A 323 2.67 8.28 6.40
CA LEU A 323 3.13 7.46 5.27
C LEU A 323 4.11 6.36 5.71
N GLY A 324 5.00 6.65 6.64
CA GLY A 324 5.89 5.64 7.24
C GLY A 324 5.11 4.55 7.98
N LEU A 325 4.08 4.91 8.75
CA LEU A 325 3.18 3.95 9.40
C LEU A 325 2.43 3.09 8.38
N ILE A 326 1.91 3.69 7.32
CA ILE A 326 1.18 2.98 6.25
C ILE A 326 2.12 1.99 5.56
N ASP A 327 3.31 2.40 5.12
CA ASP A 327 4.26 1.51 4.44
C ASP A 327 4.68 0.33 5.34
N ALA A 328 4.99 0.59 6.61
CA ALA A 328 5.33 -0.44 7.58
C ALA A 328 4.19 -1.46 7.76
N SER A 329 2.94 -0.99 7.87
CA SER A 329 1.76 -1.84 8.08
C SER A 329 1.41 -2.72 6.87
N GLU A 330 1.93 -2.40 5.68
CA GLU A 330 1.73 -3.18 4.45
C GLU A 330 2.74 -4.33 4.28
N CYS A 331 3.86 -4.31 5.02
CA CYS A 331 4.90 -5.34 4.89
C CYS A 331 4.43 -6.73 5.38
N PRO A 332 3.72 -6.88 6.51
CA PRO A 332 3.22 -8.17 6.96
C PRO A 332 2.29 -8.86 5.95
N PRO A 333 1.22 -8.23 5.42
CA PRO A 333 0.33 -8.90 4.48
C PRO A 333 0.96 -9.13 3.10
N THR A 334 1.96 -8.32 2.72
CA THR A 334 2.63 -8.45 1.41
C THR A 334 3.74 -9.49 1.43
N PHE A 335 4.62 -9.47 2.44
CA PHE A 335 5.87 -10.25 2.45
C PHE A 335 5.96 -11.28 3.59
N GLY A 336 4.87 -11.50 4.33
CA GLY A 336 4.92 -12.36 5.51
C GLY A 336 5.85 -11.83 6.61
N ALA A 337 6.17 -10.53 6.58
CA ALA A 337 7.02 -9.88 7.56
C ALA A 337 6.42 -9.91 8.96
N THR A 338 7.26 -9.77 9.99
CA THR A 338 6.80 -9.50 11.35
C THR A 338 6.60 -7.99 11.51
N PHE A 339 5.88 -7.58 12.54
CA PHE A 339 5.74 -6.15 12.80
C PHE A 339 7.06 -5.51 13.30
N GLU A 340 8.02 -6.30 13.73
CA GLU A 340 9.37 -5.86 14.12
C GLU A 340 10.27 -5.60 12.92
N ASP A 341 10.02 -6.25 11.77
CA ASP A 341 10.87 -6.12 10.59
C ASP A 341 10.83 -4.69 10.05
N VAL A 342 9.62 -4.09 9.99
CA VAL A 342 9.44 -2.70 9.56
C VAL A 342 8.45 -2.01 10.50
N ARG A 343 8.85 -0.90 11.12
CA ARG A 343 8.02 -0.13 12.06
C ARG A 343 7.97 1.35 11.72
N GLY A 344 6.82 1.97 11.99
CA GLY A 344 6.66 3.41 11.91
C GLY A 344 6.43 4.03 13.31
N PHE A 345 6.98 5.23 13.49
CA PHE A 345 6.76 6.05 14.68
C PHE A 345 6.48 7.49 14.25
N ILE A 346 5.51 8.11 14.90
CA ILE A 346 5.04 9.45 14.55
C ILE A 346 5.05 10.38 15.74
N GLU A 347 5.42 11.63 15.51
CA GLU A 347 5.29 12.70 16.51
C GLU A 347 3.84 12.83 16.99
N GLY A 348 3.63 12.90 18.30
CA GLY A 348 2.30 12.95 18.92
C GLY A 348 1.54 11.64 19.00
N GLY A 349 1.91 10.60 18.22
CA GLY A 349 1.26 9.28 18.26
C GLY A 349 -0.21 9.30 17.85
N TRP A 350 -1.05 8.48 18.51
CA TRP A 350 -2.48 8.33 18.20
C TRP A 350 -3.28 9.64 18.25
N PRO A 351 -3.13 10.50 19.27
CA PRO A 351 -3.85 11.78 19.31
C PRO A 351 -3.53 12.70 18.14
N ALA A 352 -2.34 12.57 17.52
CA ALA A 352 -2.03 13.32 16.32
C ALA A 352 -2.68 12.74 15.05
N LEU A 353 -3.19 11.51 15.09
CA LEU A 353 -3.80 10.79 13.96
C LEU A 353 -5.32 10.77 14.01
N LEU A 354 -5.90 10.58 15.17
CA LEU A 354 -7.33 10.40 15.38
C LEU A 354 -7.98 11.71 15.88
N GLU A 355 -9.22 11.94 15.47
CA GLU A 355 -9.97 13.16 15.81
C GLU A 355 -10.67 13.06 17.19
N ASP A 356 -10.76 11.84 17.76
CA ASP A 356 -11.50 11.51 18.97
C ASP A 356 -10.62 11.17 20.18
N ASP A 357 -9.35 11.58 20.16
CA ASP A 357 -8.36 11.37 21.23
C ASP A 357 -8.17 9.91 21.69
N GLU A 358 -8.67 8.93 20.92
CA GLU A 358 -8.48 7.51 21.22
C GLU A 358 -6.99 7.13 21.10
N ASP A 359 -6.47 6.40 22.10
CA ASP A 359 -5.09 5.90 22.11
C ASP A 359 -5.07 4.37 22.15
N LEU A 360 -4.66 3.75 21.04
CA LEU A 360 -4.60 2.30 20.91
C LEU A 360 -3.29 1.69 21.45
N SER A 361 -2.44 2.44 22.11
CA SER A 361 -1.13 1.96 22.60
C SER A 361 -1.24 0.79 23.61
N SER A 362 -2.40 0.64 24.26
CA SER A 362 -2.71 -0.48 25.17
C SER A 362 -2.98 -1.81 24.45
N HIS A 363 -3.28 -1.78 23.12
CA HIS A 363 -3.61 -2.97 22.34
C HIS A 363 -2.39 -3.84 22.01
N GLY A 364 -1.19 -3.42 22.38
CA GLY A 364 0.04 -4.20 22.23
C GLY A 364 1.23 -3.40 21.72
N PRO A 365 2.42 -4.01 21.67
CA PRO A 365 3.67 -3.34 21.31
C PRO A 365 3.63 -2.69 19.92
N GLN A 366 2.94 -3.32 18.97
CA GLN A 366 2.81 -2.83 17.59
C GLN A 366 2.05 -1.49 17.51
N TYR A 367 1.17 -1.19 18.48
CA TYR A 367 0.38 0.04 18.55
C TYR A 367 1.09 1.18 19.30
N ARG A 368 2.29 0.95 19.85
CA ARG A 368 3.14 1.98 20.46
C ARG A 368 3.90 2.70 19.36
N ILE A 369 3.32 3.80 18.86
CA ILE A 369 3.76 4.49 17.64
C ILE A 369 4.31 5.90 17.89
N ARG A 370 4.44 6.34 19.13
CA ARG A 370 5.02 7.66 19.44
C ARG A 370 6.53 7.64 19.23
N LEU A 371 7.13 8.80 18.89
CA LEU A 371 8.59 8.94 18.87
C LEU A 371 9.21 8.65 20.25
N THR A 372 8.50 8.98 21.33
CA THR A 372 8.91 8.63 22.69
C THR A 372 8.90 7.12 22.95
N ASP A 373 8.00 6.36 22.29
CA ASP A 373 8.00 4.89 22.37
C ASP A 373 9.23 4.30 21.66
N PHE A 374 9.61 4.87 20.51
CA PHE A 374 10.88 4.51 19.85
C PHE A 374 12.05 4.76 20.80
N GLY A 375 12.15 5.97 21.37
CA GLY A 375 13.25 6.33 22.26
C GLY A 375 13.37 5.42 23.50
N LYS A 376 12.24 5.02 24.08
CA LYS A 376 12.21 4.19 25.31
C LYS A 376 12.37 2.70 25.04
N ASN A 377 11.68 2.18 24.01
CA ASN A 377 11.51 0.73 23.85
C ASN A 377 12.35 0.13 22.69
N THR A 378 12.69 0.94 21.67
CA THR A 378 13.39 0.45 20.48
C THR A 378 14.84 0.92 20.46
N LEU A 379 15.10 2.21 20.67
CA LEU A 379 16.43 2.80 20.61
C LEU A 379 17.47 2.06 21.47
N PRO A 380 17.20 1.60 22.70
CA PRO A 380 18.21 0.89 23.52
C PRO A 380 18.75 -0.39 22.88
N SER A 381 17.99 -1.02 21.96
CA SER A 381 18.39 -2.25 21.26
C SER A 381 18.92 -1.99 19.82
N VAL A 382 18.89 -0.75 19.36
CA VAL A 382 19.38 -0.35 18.02
C VAL A 382 20.88 -0.60 17.90
N LYS A 383 21.30 -1.20 16.79
CA LYS A 383 22.71 -1.45 16.45
C LYS A 383 22.87 -1.70 14.94
N SER A 384 24.10 -1.85 14.47
CA SER A 384 24.34 -2.27 13.08
C SER A 384 23.77 -3.69 12.83
N PRO A 385 23.11 -3.96 11.68
CA PRO A 385 22.81 -3.06 10.58
C PRO A 385 21.36 -2.51 10.57
N ASP A 386 20.73 -2.22 11.73
CA ASP A 386 19.42 -1.56 11.74
C ASP A 386 19.41 -0.34 10.82
N LEU A 387 18.29 -0.08 10.15
CA LEU A 387 18.08 1.08 9.33
C LEU A 387 17.02 2.01 9.95
N ILE A 388 17.41 3.22 10.33
CA ILE A 388 16.51 4.23 10.88
C ILE A 388 16.36 5.37 9.88
N VAL A 389 15.13 5.60 9.42
CA VAL A 389 14.81 6.61 8.39
C VAL A 389 13.95 7.71 9.00
N GLY A 390 14.47 8.92 9.06
CA GLY A 390 13.71 10.12 9.37
C GLY A 390 12.96 10.61 8.12
N ILE A 391 11.71 11.02 8.28
CA ILE A 391 10.86 11.48 7.17
C ILE A 391 10.30 12.85 7.56
N LEU A 392 10.82 13.91 6.95
CA LEU A 392 10.49 15.30 7.25
C LEU A 392 10.30 16.10 5.95
N GLU A 393 9.22 16.88 5.85
CA GLU A 393 9.00 17.73 4.66
C GLU A 393 10.13 18.75 4.49
N ASP A 394 10.40 19.52 5.53
CA ASP A 394 11.28 20.70 5.53
C ASP A 394 12.63 20.48 6.21
N GLY A 395 12.96 19.23 6.54
CA GLY A 395 14.19 18.88 7.26
C GLY A 395 14.23 19.39 8.72
N ARG A 396 13.12 19.93 9.23
CA ARG A 396 12.99 20.48 10.59
C ARG A 396 12.11 19.57 11.45
N GLY A 397 12.71 18.92 12.42
CA GLY A 397 12.03 18.01 13.36
C GLY A 397 13.00 17.65 14.47
N PRO A 398 13.13 18.49 15.52
CA PRO A 398 14.21 18.36 16.53
C PRO A 398 14.25 16.97 17.16
N GLU A 399 13.09 16.38 17.48
CA GLU A 399 13.02 15.05 18.07
C GLU A 399 13.43 13.96 17.09
N VAL A 400 12.95 13.99 15.84
CA VAL A 400 13.36 13.05 14.78
C VAL A 400 14.87 13.13 14.54
N LEU A 401 15.41 14.34 14.38
CA LEU A 401 16.83 14.54 14.14
C LEU A 401 17.71 14.10 15.33
N ARG A 402 17.24 14.31 16.56
CA ARG A 402 17.92 13.82 17.78
C ARG A 402 17.95 12.30 17.77
N LEU A 403 16.81 11.63 17.57
CA LEU A 403 16.70 10.18 17.56
C LEU A 403 17.53 9.54 16.44
N LEU A 404 17.64 10.18 15.26
CA LEU A 404 18.56 9.75 14.20
C LEU A 404 20.03 9.82 14.65
N LYS A 405 20.43 10.91 15.30
CA LYS A 405 21.81 11.06 15.83
C LYS A 405 22.12 10.02 16.91
N ASP A 406 21.17 9.80 17.82
CA ASP A 406 21.31 8.81 18.88
C ASP A 406 21.43 7.38 18.29
N SER A 407 20.63 7.06 17.28
CA SER A 407 20.70 5.76 16.56
C SER A 407 22.04 5.60 15.82
N ALA A 408 22.51 6.64 15.15
CA ALA A 408 23.81 6.61 14.48
C ALA A 408 24.97 6.42 15.46
N ALA A 409 24.87 6.99 16.67
CA ALA A 409 25.85 6.81 17.74
C ALA A 409 25.92 5.36 18.23
N GLN A 410 24.82 4.61 18.15
CA GLN A 410 24.76 3.18 18.45
C GLN A 410 25.18 2.28 17.28
N GLY A 411 25.62 2.87 16.16
CA GLY A 411 26.13 2.15 15.00
C GLY A 411 25.06 1.78 13.95
N ALA A 412 23.81 2.20 14.10
CA ALA A 412 22.79 2.00 13.08
C ALA A 412 23.13 2.77 11.79
N ARG A 413 22.61 2.27 10.68
CA ARG A 413 22.51 3.05 9.44
C ARG A 413 21.35 4.02 9.56
N THR A 414 21.58 5.28 9.20
CA THR A 414 20.56 6.33 9.32
C THR A 414 20.36 7.04 8.00
N ALA A 415 19.11 7.34 7.68
CA ALA A 415 18.75 8.13 6.51
C ALA A 415 17.79 9.26 6.89
N LEU A 416 17.90 10.40 6.22
CA LEU A 416 16.93 11.48 6.29
C LEU A 416 16.33 11.71 4.90
N LEU A 417 15.04 11.49 4.76
CA LEU A 417 14.25 11.86 3.59
C LEU A 417 13.61 13.23 3.83
N THR A 418 13.93 14.20 2.97
CA THR A 418 13.44 15.58 3.09
C THR A 418 13.43 16.29 1.75
N TYR A 419 12.63 17.36 1.60
CA TYR A 419 12.48 18.15 0.37
C TYR A 419 13.14 19.52 0.43
N GLU A 420 13.71 19.88 1.58
CA GLU A 420 14.52 21.07 1.78
C GLU A 420 15.90 20.68 2.33
N ARG A 421 16.88 21.56 2.18
CA ARG A 421 18.21 21.30 2.77
C ARG A 421 18.12 21.24 4.29
N PRO A 422 18.47 20.10 4.91
CA PRO A 422 18.37 19.98 6.36
C PRO A 422 19.41 20.87 7.05
N SER A 423 18.97 21.68 8.00
CA SER A 423 19.87 22.42 8.89
C SER A 423 20.32 21.48 10.02
N GLY A 424 21.64 21.26 10.11
CA GLY A 424 22.25 20.53 11.23
C GLY A 424 22.25 19.00 11.15
N PHE A 425 21.85 18.41 10.01
CA PHE A 425 22.04 17.00 9.71
C PHE A 425 22.90 16.88 8.44
N ALA A 426 24.11 16.40 8.57
CA ALA A 426 25.03 16.27 7.45
C ALA A 426 25.44 14.80 7.26
N ALA A 427 25.45 14.34 6.02
CA ALA A 427 26.00 13.04 5.62
C ALA A 427 27.54 13.05 5.76
N LYS A 428 28.05 13.14 7.00
CA LYS A 428 29.51 13.17 7.29
C LYS A 428 30.11 11.79 7.58
N LYS A 429 29.26 10.74 7.69
CA LYS A 429 29.68 9.38 8.04
C LYS A 429 29.19 8.38 6.99
N SER A 430 29.94 7.31 6.78
CA SER A 430 29.61 6.24 5.82
C SER A 430 28.29 5.53 6.10
N ASN A 431 27.73 5.66 7.30
CA ASN A 431 26.44 5.07 7.72
C ASN A 431 25.27 6.07 7.75
N THR A 432 25.42 7.24 7.13
CA THR A 432 24.40 8.29 7.11
C THR A 432 24.11 8.75 5.68
N LEU A 433 22.86 8.75 5.28
CA LEU A 433 22.38 9.14 3.95
C LEU A 433 21.36 10.29 4.06
N VAL A 434 21.41 11.22 3.12
CA VAL A 434 20.36 12.23 2.93
C VAL A 434 19.75 12.03 1.55
N VAL A 435 18.45 11.85 1.50
CA VAL A 435 17.67 11.69 0.27
C VAL A 435 16.82 12.95 0.11
N THR A 436 17.11 13.73 -0.91
CA THR A 436 16.41 15.00 -1.17
C THR A 436 15.95 15.06 -2.62
N PRO A 437 14.72 14.58 -2.92
CA PRO A 437 14.16 14.78 -4.25
C PRO A 437 13.96 16.27 -4.53
N HIS A 438 14.42 16.71 -5.71
CA HIS A 438 14.27 18.09 -6.14
C HIS A 438 12.94 18.29 -6.86
N LEU A 439 11.88 18.51 -6.10
CA LEU A 439 10.55 18.82 -6.64
C LEU A 439 10.42 20.33 -6.88
N GLU A 440 10.01 20.72 -8.09
CA GLU A 440 9.69 22.12 -8.39
C GLU A 440 8.39 22.57 -7.71
N ILE A 441 7.42 21.67 -7.62
CA ILE A 441 6.13 21.87 -6.97
C ILE A 441 5.95 20.79 -5.92
N HIS A 442 5.73 21.20 -4.67
CA HIS A 442 5.56 20.29 -3.54
C HIS A 442 4.09 19.98 -3.25
N SER A 443 3.20 20.94 -3.50
CA SER A 443 1.83 20.91 -3.03
C SER A 443 0.81 21.15 -4.14
N LEU A 444 -0.36 20.51 -4.02
CA LEU A 444 -1.54 20.84 -4.82
C LEU A 444 -2.07 22.21 -4.44
N ILE A 445 -2.34 22.41 -3.17
CA ILE A 445 -2.84 23.63 -2.53
C ILE A 445 -2.10 23.82 -1.19
N PRO A 446 -2.13 25.03 -0.60
CA PRO A 446 -1.52 25.25 0.71
C PRO A 446 -2.04 24.27 1.76
N GLY A 447 -1.12 23.64 2.50
CA GLY A 447 -1.43 22.66 3.55
C GLY A 447 -1.70 21.23 3.06
N VAL A 448 -1.59 20.96 1.74
CA VAL A 448 -1.70 19.62 1.15
C VAL A 448 -0.47 19.34 0.28
N PRO A 449 0.64 18.85 0.87
CA PRO A 449 1.92 18.65 0.17
C PRO A 449 1.91 17.36 -0.67
N SER A 450 0.89 17.18 -1.49
CA SER A 450 0.55 15.93 -2.19
C SER A 450 1.67 15.37 -3.05
N TYR A 451 2.48 16.22 -3.71
CA TYR A 451 3.56 15.74 -4.58
C TYR A 451 4.78 15.29 -3.76
N ALA A 452 5.10 15.97 -2.66
CA ALA A 452 6.14 15.55 -1.73
C ALA A 452 5.74 14.27 -0.99
N GLU A 453 4.48 14.16 -0.55
CA GLU A 453 3.92 12.94 0.03
C GLU A 453 3.95 11.77 -0.94
N PHE A 454 3.60 12.00 -2.21
CA PHE A 454 3.66 10.98 -3.25
C PHE A 454 5.10 10.53 -3.50
N SER A 455 6.04 11.46 -3.61
CA SER A 455 7.47 11.16 -3.73
C SER A 455 7.97 10.32 -2.54
N THR A 456 7.59 10.69 -1.32
CA THR A 456 7.87 9.90 -0.11
C THR A 456 7.32 8.47 -0.25
N LYS A 457 6.06 8.32 -0.63
CA LYS A 457 5.44 7.00 -0.82
C LYS A 457 6.21 6.15 -1.83
N LEU A 458 6.66 6.70 -2.96
CA LEU A 458 7.46 5.99 -3.96
C LEU A 458 8.78 5.48 -3.37
N ILE A 459 9.49 6.31 -2.60
CA ILE A 459 10.77 5.95 -1.97
C ILE A 459 10.56 4.85 -0.93
N LEU A 460 9.56 4.96 -0.05
CA LEU A 460 9.26 3.94 0.96
C LEU A 460 8.83 2.62 0.31
N ASN A 461 7.96 2.67 -0.70
CA ASN A 461 7.57 1.49 -1.47
C ASN A 461 8.78 0.81 -2.13
N ALA A 462 9.71 1.59 -2.72
CA ALA A 462 10.92 1.06 -3.31
C ALA A 462 11.85 0.42 -2.26
N LEU A 463 12.06 1.11 -1.14
CA LEU A 463 12.86 0.62 -0.01
C LEU A 463 12.34 -0.74 0.48
N THR A 464 11.07 -0.80 0.91
CA THR A 464 10.54 -2.04 1.51
C THR A 464 10.38 -3.16 0.50
N THR A 465 9.94 -2.86 -0.73
CA THR A 465 9.86 -3.87 -1.79
C THR A 465 11.24 -4.42 -2.14
N GLY A 466 12.22 -3.55 -2.40
CA GLY A 466 13.58 -3.95 -2.74
C GLY A 466 14.26 -4.71 -1.59
N ALA A 467 14.12 -4.25 -0.35
CA ALA A 467 14.67 -4.94 0.82
C ALA A 467 14.12 -6.37 0.98
N HIS A 468 12.81 -6.57 0.79
CA HIS A 468 12.20 -7.90 0.85
C HIS A 468 12.55 -8.77 -0.36
N ILE A 469 12.79 -8.20 -1.56
CA ILE A 469 13.33 -8.93 -2.71
C ILE A 469 14.74 -9.46 -2.37
N LEU A 470 15.63 -8.60 -1.84
CA LEU A 470 16.98 -9.03 -1.44
C LEU A 470 16.94 -10.07 -0.31
N ALA A 471 15.92 -10.03 0.54
CA ALA A 471 15.69 -11.04 1.58
C ALA A 471 15.04 -12.34 1.08
N GLY A 472 14.85 -12.49 -0.25
CA GLY A 472 14.32 -13.72 -0.88
C GLY A 472 12.82 -13.95 -0.70
N LYS A 473 12.04 -12.89 -0.46
CA LYS A 473 10.58 -12.97 -0.27
C LYS A 473 9.79 -13.03 -1.57
N VAL A 474 10.46 -12.93 -2.72
CA VAL A 474 9.86 -12.83 -4.06
C VAL A 474 10.52 -13.85 -4.99
N TYR A 475 9.72 -14.47 -5.87
CA TYR A 475 10.17 -15.30 -6.99
C TYR A 475 9.57 -14.71 -8.28
N SER A 476 10.41 -14.34 -9.24
CA SER A 476 10.00 -13.48 -10.35
C SER A 476 9.38 -12.20 -9.77
N ASN A 477 8.11 -11.91 -10.02
CA ASN A 477 7.39 -10.83 -9.35
C ASN A 477 6.25 -11.32 -8.43
N ARG A 478 6.32 -12.55 -7.93
CA ARG A 478 5.32 -13.14 -7.04
C ARG A 478 5.82 -13.22 -5.61
N MET A 479 4.96 -12.86 -4.67
CA MET A 479 5.23 -13.05 -3.24
C MET A 479 5.24 -14.54 -2.91
N ILE A 480 6.33 -15.05 -2.33
CA ILE A 480 6.50 -16.47 -2.00
C ILE A 480 6.65 -16.74 -0.50
N ASP A 481 6.93 -15.76 0.33
CA ASP A 481 7.05 -15.99 1.77
C ASP A 481 5.71 -15.77 2.49
N LEU A 482 4.75 -16.64 2.15
CA LEU A 482 3.42 -16.65 2.73
C LEU A 482 3.41 -17.44 4.04
N ARG A 483 2.82 -16.86 5.11
CA ARG A 483 2.53 -17.61 6.33
C ARG A 483 1.26 -18.44 6.14
N LEU A 484 1.33 -19.72 6.47
CA LEU A 484 0.18 -20.62 6.38
C LEU A 484 -0.73 -20.41 7.61
N SER A 485 -1.68 -19.48 7.51
CA SER A 485 -2.61 -19.14 8.61
C SER A 485 -4.05 -19.62 8.40
N ASN A 486 -4.37 -20.15 7.22
CA ASN A 486 -5.69 -20.71 6.92
C ASN A 486 -5.67 -21.64 5.70
N SER A 487 -6.77 -22.34 5.45
CA SER A 487 -6.89 -23.29 4.33
C SER A 487 -6.80 -22.61 2.96
N LYS A 488 -7.28 -21.37 2.80
CA LYS A 488 -7.18 -20.60 1.55
C LYS A 488 -5.70 -20.38 1.18
N LEU A 489 -4.85 -20.04 2.16
CA LEU A 489 -3.42 -19.86 1.95
C LEU A 489 -2.71 -21.17 1.65
N TYR A 490 -3.16 -22.30 2.22
CA TYR A 490 -2.64 -23.61 1.84
C TYR A 490 -2.80 -23.89 0.34
N TYR A 491 -4.01 -23.75 -0.18
CA TYR A 491 -4.27 -23.94 -1.62
C TYR A 491 -3.55 -22.91 -2.50
N ARG A 492 -3.38 -21.68 -2.00
CA ARG A 492 -2.57 -20.66 -2.69
C ARG A 492 -1.11 -21.08 -2.79
N ILE A 493 -0.54 -21.66 -1.73
CA ILE A 493 0.83 -22.20 -1.73
C ILE A 493 0.96 -23.34 -2.75
N LEU A 494 0.02 -24.28 -2.78
CA LEU A 494 0.02 -25.35 -3.81
C LEU A 494 -0.03 -24.75 -5.22
N GLY A 495 -0.88 -23.76 -5.44
CA GLY A 495 -0.97 -23.04 -6.71
C GLY A 495 0.35 -22.36 -7.12
N ILE A 496 1.08 -21.79 -6.18
CA ILE A 496 2.39 -21.18 -6.42
C ILE A 496 3.40 -22.25 -6.88
N LEU A 497 3.51 -23.40 -6.19
CA LEU A 497 4.42 -24.47 -6.57
C LEU A 497 4.08 -25.01 -7.97
N ARG A 498 2.79 -25.24 -8.25
CA ARG A 498 2.33 -25.74 -9.55
C ARG A 498 2.68 -24.78 -10.70
N ILE A 499 2.48 -23.48 -10.50
CA ILE A 499 2.76 -22.45 -11.52
C ILE A 499 4.26 -22.28 -11.73
N LEU A 500 5.04 -22.22 -10.64
CA LEU A 500 6.47 -21.89 -10.76
C LEU A 500 7.34 -23.10 -11.10
N MET A 501 6.96 -24.30 -10.64
CA MET A 501 7.78 -25.51 -10.81
C MET A 501 7.19 -26.49 -11.82
N GLY A 502 5.99 -26.23 -12.37
CA GLY A 502 5.35 -27.13 -13.34
C GLY A 502 4.92 -28.48 -12.76
N VAL A 503 4.90 -28.64 -11.43
CA VAL A 503 4.53 -29.91 -10.77
C VAL A 503 3.02 -30.06 -10.64
N ASP A 504 2.55 -31.31 -10.51
CA ASP A 504 1.16 -31.60 -10.20
C ASP A 504 0.80 -31.29 -8.73
N GLU A 505 -0.50 -31.31 -8.41
CA GLU A 505 -0.97 -30.97 -7.06
C GLU A 505 -0.51 -31.97 -5.98
N PRO A 506 -0.52 -33.30 -6.21
CA PRO A 506 0.03 -34.27 -5.24
C PRO A 506 1.52 -34.04 -4.94
N THR A 507 2.33 -33.73 -5.95
CA THR A 507 3.75 -33.39 -5.76
C THR A 507 3.92 -32.10 -5.00
N ALA A 508 3.15 -31.05 -5.31
CA ALA A 508 3.16 -29.79 -4.58
C ALA A 508 2.78 -29.99 -3.11
N ASP A 509 1.71 -30.75 -2.83
CA ASP A 509 1.27 -31.10 -1.47
C ASP A 509 2.37 -31.81 -0.69
N LYS A 510 2.99 -32.84 -1.30
CA LYS A 510 4.10 -33.57 -0.70
C LYS A 510 5.29 -32.67 -0.34
N CYS A 511 5.67 -31.74 -1.23
CA CYS A 511 6.77 -30.82 -0.98
C CYS A 511 6.44 -29.81 0.12
N VAL A 512 5.21 -29.29 0.17
CA VAL A 512 4.75 -28.41 1.24
C VAL A 512 4.78 -29.14 2.59
N ARG A 513 4.28 -30.38 2.67
CA ARG A 513 4.32 -31.20 3.90
C ARG A 513 5.77 -31.49 4.33
N LYS A 514 6.65 -31.90 3.40
CA LYS A 514 8.08 -32.09 3.72
C LYS A 514 8.70 -30.82 4.32
N SER A 515 8.40 -29.66 3.74
CA SER A 515 8.86 -28.36 4.25
C SER A 515 8.27 -28.02 5.62
N LEU A 516 7.00 -28.37 5.89
CA LEU A 516 6.34 -28.13 7.18
C LEU A 516 6.84 -29.05 8.31
N PHE A 517 7.16 -30.29 7.97
CA PHE A 517 7.61 -31.30 8.94
C PHE A 517 9.12 -31.38 9.04
N ASP A 518 9.86 -30.54 8.32
CA ASP A 518 11.31 -30.49 8.28
C ASP A 518 11.95 -31.87 8.01
N THR A 519 11.44 -32.59 6.99
CA THR A 519 11.79 -33.97 6.68
C THR A 519 11.88 -34.27 5.19
N ASP A 520 12.72 -35.27 4.83
CA ASP A 520 12.77 -35.79 3.46
C ASP A 520 11.77 -36.94 3.24
N SER A 521 11.33 -37.61 4.32
CA SER A 521 10.41 -38.74 4.27
C SER A 521 9.24 -38.51 5.19
N LEU A 522 8.04 -38.42 4.63
CA LEU A 522 6.81 -38.26 5.40
C LEU A 522 6.35 -39.58 5.95
N THR A 523 5.99 -39.63 7.24
CA THR A 523 5.25 -40.73 7.83
C THR A 523 3.82 -40.78 7.29
N GLU A 524 3.11 -41.90 7.48
CA GLU A 524 1.70 -42.00 7.09
C GLU A 524 0.83 -40.94 7.77
N ALA A 525 1.04 -40.70 9.07
CA ALA A 525 0.36 -39.67 9.84
C ALA A 525 0.61 -38.24 9.27
N GLN A 526 1.84 -37.94 8.83
CA GLN A 526 2.19 -36.66 8.24
C GLN A 526 1.59 -36.51 6.83
N SER A 527 1.54 -37.57 6.05
CA SER A 527 0.98 -37.61 4.71
C SER A 527 -0.55 -37.46 4.74
N SER A 528 -1.23 -38.02 5.74
CA SER A 528 -2.70 -37.96 5.90
C SER A 528 -3.18 -36.83 6.82
N ALA A 529 -2.27 -36.00 7.36
CA ALA A 529 -2.62 -34.90 8.25
C ALA A 529 -3.65 -33.93 7.62
N ARG A 530 -4.70 -33.58 8.38
CA ARG A 530 -5.73 -32.65 7.94
C ARG A 530 -5.16 -31.23 7.76
N ILE A 531 -5.74 -30.46 6.83
CA ILE A 531 -5.28 -29.08 6.53
C ILE A 531 -5.29 -28.21 7.78
N SER A 532 -6.24 -28.38 8.70
CA SER A 532 -6.28 -27.64 9.97
C SER A 532 -5.01 -27.85 10.82
N ALA A 533 -4.51 -29.08 10.92
CA ALA A 533 -3.28 -29.38 11.63
C ALA A 533 -2.03 -28.83 10.90
N LEU A 534 -2.05 -28.80 9.57
CA LEU A 534 -0.98 -28.17 8.78
C LEU A 534 -0.96 -26.66 8.98
N VAL A 535 -2.13 -26.02 9.06
CA VAL A 535 -2.28 -24.58 9.33
C VAL A 535 -1.73 -24.21 10.70
N GLU A 536 -2.09 -24.98 11.73
CA GLU A 536 -1.59 -24.76 13.09
C GLU A 536 -0.06 -24.82 13.15
N ARG A 537 0.54 -25.85 12.53
CA ARG A 537 1.99 -25.97 12.42
C ARG A 537 2.62 -24.88 11.56
N GLY A 538 1.96 -24.49 10.48
CA GLY A 538 2.45 -23.53 9.50
C GLY A 538 2.51 -22.09 10.00
N ALA A 539 1.82 -21.79 11.11
CA ALA A 539 1.82 -20.46 11.71
C ALA A 539 3.22 -19.99 12.15
N SER A 540 4.09 -20.94 12.54
CA SER A 540 5.49 -20.71 12.97
C SER A 540 6.55 -21.13 11.94
N ALA A 541 6.14 -21.67 10.77
CA ALA A 541 7.07 -22.18 9.78
C ALA A 541 7.79 -21.04 9.06
N GLU A 542 9.13 -21.02 9.12
CA GLU A 542 9.96 -20.07 8.39
C GLU A 542 10.30 -20.61 6.99
N LYS A 543 10.26 -19.72 5.99
CA LYS A 543 10.62 -20.02 4.59
C LYS A 543 9.91 -21.26 4.04
N LEU A 544 8.63 -21.46 4.41
CA LEU A 544 7.84 -22.64 4.01
C LEU A 544 7.84 -22.82 2.49
N VAL A 545 7.44 -21.80 1.73
CA VAL A 545 7.33 -21.88 0.27
C VAL A 545 8.70 -21.92 -0.40
N PRO A 546 9.69 -21.09 -0.02
CA PRO A 546 11.06 -21.21 -0.53
C PRO A 546 11.64 -22.62 -0.42
N LYS A 547 11.54 -23.27 0.75
CA LYS A 547 11.98 -24.65 0.94
C LYS A 547 11.21 -25.63 0.03
N ALA A 548 9.88 -25.50 -0.02
CA ALA A 548 9.04 -26.36 -0.84
C ALA A 548 9.34 -26.24 -2.35
N LEU A 549 9.67 -25.05 -2.84
CA LEU A 549 10.10 -24.82 -4.24
C LEU A 549 11.39 -25.58 -4.56
N LEU A 550 12.40 -25.52 -3.68
CA LEU A 550 13.65 -26.28 -3.88
C LEU A 550 13.40 -27.81 -3.81
N LEU A 551 12.59 -28.28 -2.87
CA LEU A 551 12.21 -29.69 -2.76
C LEU A 551 11.45 -30.19 -4.01
N ALA A 552 10.65 -29.33 -4.64
CA ALA A 552 9.88 -29.67 -5.84
C ALA A 552 10.75 -29.96 -7.07
N THR A 553 12.01 -29.55 -7.07
CA THR A 553 12.97 -29.91 -8.15
C THR A 553 13.41 -31.38 -8.08
N GLY A 554 13.23 -32.04 -6.93
CA GLY A 554 13.77 -33.39 -6.67
C GLY A 554 15.29 -33.46 -6.48
N GLN A 555 16.01 -32.33 -6.56
CA GLN A 555 17.47 -32.29 -6.45
C GLN A 555 17.99 -31.91 -5.06
N PHE A 556 17.12 -31.39 -4.20
CA PHE A 556 17.47 -30.97 -2.85
C PHE A 556 16.81 -31.87 -1.82
N SER A 557 17.57 -32.35 -0.83
CA SER A 557 17.03 -32.79 0.43
C SER A 557 16.57 -31.58 1.26
N HIS A 558 15.76 -31.80 2.30
CA HIS A 558 15.34 -30.72 3.20
C HIS A 558 16.54 -29.99 3.82
N ALA A 559 17.54 -30.70 4.26
CA ALA A 559 18.76 -30.13 4.84
C ALA A 559 19.53 -29.29 3.80
N GLN A 560 19.67 -29.79 2.58
CA GLN A 560 20.32 -29.06 1.48
C GLN A 560 19.54 -27.79 1.10
N ALA A 561 18.20 -27.84 1.05
CA ALA A 561 17.35 -26.68 0.78
C ALA A 561 17.52 -25.59 1.88
N CYS A 562 17.56 -25.99 3.15
CA CYS A 562 17.82 -25.07 4.26
C CYS A 562 19.19 -24.41 4.16
N GLU A 563 20.24 -25.17 3.87
CA GLU A 563 21.61 -24.67 3.74
C GLU A 563 21.75 -23.75 2.50
N ALA A 564 21.15 -24.10 1.37
CA ALA A 564 21.14 -23.27 0.18
C ALA A 564 20.48 -21.91 0.44
N LEU A 565 19.29 -21.91 1.09
CA LEU A 565 18.56 -20.68 1.43
C LEU A 565 19.23 -19.86 2.55
N ARG A 566 20.15 -20.44 3.31
CA ARG A 566 20.97 -19.69 4.26
C ARG A 566 22.10 -18.93 3.57
N ARG A 567 22.68 -19.51 2.51
CA ARG A 567 23.78 -18.92 1.74
C ARG A 567 23.27 -17.90 0.71
N GLU A 568 22.20 -18.24 0.01
CA GLU A 568 21.56 -17.40 -0.99
C GLU A 568 20.04 -17.37 -0.72
N PRO A 569 19.47 -16.23 -0.29
CA PRO A 569 18.06 -16.17 0.04
C PRO A 569 17.13 -16.20 -1.19
N ILE A 570 17.64 -15.85 -2.37
CA ILE A 570 16.85 -15.72 -3.61
C ILE A 570 16.75 -17.10 -4.29
N VAL A 571 15.56 -17.71 -4.24
CA VAL A 571 15.31 -19.07 -4.75
C VAL A 571 15.74 -19.23 -6.21
N ARG A 572 15.41 -18.26 -7.10
CA ARG A 572 15.80 -18.35 -8.53
C ARG A 572 17.31 -18.42 -8.73
N LYS A 573 18.10 -17.65 -7.99
CA LYS A 573 19.57 -17.73 -8.08
C LYS A 573 20.10 -19.11 -7.70
N ILE A 574 19.50 -19.72 -6.67
CA ILE A 574 19.84 -21.11 -6.30
C ILE A 574 19.52 -22.05 -7.46
N LEU A 575 18.31 -21.94 -8.03
CA LEU A 575 17.88 -22.81 -9.13
C LEU A 575 18.75 -22.64 -10.37
N GLU A 576 19.06 -21.41 -10.80
CA GLU A 576 19.92 -21.13 -11.95
C GLU A 576 21.35 -21.65 -11.78
N THR A 577 21.83 -21.76 -10.54
CA THR A 577 23.17 -22.29 -10.25
C THR A 577 23.20 -23.82 -10.22
N HIS A 578 22.11 -24.47 -9.83
CA HIS A 578 22.07 -25.92 -9.58
C HIS A 578 21.32 -26.71 -10.66
N LEU A 579 20.43 -26.04 -11.44
CA LEU A 579 19.73 -26.69 -12.53
C LEU A 579 20.47 -26.45 -13.86
N PRO A 580 20.69 -27.48 -14.70
CA PRO A 580 21.22 -27.26 -16.04
C PRO A 580 20.25 -26.35 -16.80
N LYS A 581 20.80 -25.35 -17.51
CA LYS A 581 20.01 -24.51 -18.44
C LYS A 581 19.41 -25.45 -19.49
N SER A 582 18.08 -25.62 -19.48
CA SER A 582 17.32 -26.33 -20.50
C SER A 582 17.40 -25.63 -21.86
#